data_742f64012a4f5b67c967fcacb8893c85
#
_entry.id   742f64012a4f5b67c967fcacb8893c85
#
_cell.length_a   1.000
_cell.length_b   1.000
_cell.length_c   1.000
_cell.angle_alpha   90.00
_cell.angle_beta   90.00
_cell.angle_gamma   90.00
#
_symmetry.space_group_name_H-M   'P 1'
#
loop_
_entity.id
_entity.type
_entity.pdbx_description
1 polymer ?
#
loop_
_entity_poly.entity_id
_entity_poly.type
_entity_poly.pdbx_seq_one_letter_code
_entity_poly.pdbx_strand_id
1 'polypeptide(L)'
;MSTVGPKQHVFASLAAIAQALGHAHRLELLEHLGQGARSVEDLAARSGLTLANASRHLQLLRRAALVEGRREGKRVFYRLTGEDAVVDLLRALSRVGERNSAEIARVMATYFRARDEFEPVSRQELMERLRCGSAAVLDVRSEDEFNLSHLPDALNIPLAQLERRLAELPGDREIVA
;
A
#
# COMPACT_ATOMS: atom_id res chain seq x y z
N MET A 1 -41.08 6.12 -20.02
CA MET A 1 -39.98 5.47 -19.29
C MET A 1 -38.75 5.53 -20.17
N SER A 2 -37.80 6.45 -19.89
CA SER A 2 -36.56 6.54 -20.68
C SER A 2 -35.70 5.33 -20.38
N THR A 3 -35.50 4.48 -21.36
CA THR A 3 -34.56 3.36 -21.30
C THR A 3 -33.14 3.94 -21.24
N VAL A 4 -32.50 3.83 -20.10
CA VAL A 4 -31.08 4.19 -19.92
C VAL A 4 -30.26 3.38 -20.95
N GLY A 5 -29.58 4.06 -21.85
CA GLY A 5 -28.79 3.41 -22.90
C GLY A 5 -27.59 2.62 -22.31
N PRO A 6 -27.09 1.57 -23.02
CA PRO A 6 -25.99 0.72 -22.53
C PRO A 6 -24.76 1.52 -22.06
N LYS A 7 -24.38 2.58 -22.79
CA LYS A 7 -23.28 3.48 -22.43
C LYS A 7 -23.52 4.18 -21.10
N GLN A 8 -24.72 4.63 -20.84
CA GLN A 8 -25.09 5.34 -19.63
C GLN A 8 -25.06 4.40 -18.40
N HIS A 9 -25.41 3.13 -18.61
CA HIS A 9 -25.30 2.10 -17.58
C HIS A 9 -23.85 1.81 -17.19
N VAL A 10 -22.95 1.73 -18.16
CA VAL A 10 -21.50 1.59 -17.89
C VAL A 10 -20.97 2.77 -17.08
N PHE A 11 -21.26 4.01 -17.48
CA PHE A 11 -20.82 5.18 -16.72
C PHE A 11 -21.41 5.25 -15.30
N ALA A 12 -22.64 4.83 -15.10
CA ALA A 12 -23.24 4.75 -13.78
C ALA A 12 -22.47 3.76 -12.87
N SER A 13 -22.08 2.61 -13.41
CA SER A 13 -21.26 1.62 -12.69
C SER A 13 -19.87 2.15 -12.35
N LEU A 14 -19.21 2.83 -13.29
CA LEU A 14 -17.91 3.47 -13.03
C LEU A 14 -18.03 4.60 -11.99
N ALA A 15 -19.10 5.38 -12.04
CA ALA A 15 -19.36 6.43 -11.06
C ALA A 15 -19.55 5.85 -9.64
N ALA A 16 -20.20 4.69 -9.50
CA ALA A 16 -20.36 4.03 -8.21
C ALA A 16 -18.99 3.59 -7.62
N ILE A 17 -18.08 3.10 -8.44
CA ILE A 17 -16.70 2.79 -8.03
C ILE A 17 -15.99 4.09 -7.60
N ALA A 18 -16.06 5.16 -8.40
CA ALA A 18 -15.45 6.43 -8.07
C ALA A 18 -15.99 7.02 -6.75
N GLN A 19 -17.30 6.93 -6.50
CA GLN A 19 -17.90 7.32 -5.23
C GLN A 19 -17.37 6.47 -4.05
N ALA A 20 -17.15 5.18 -4.27
CA ALA A 20 -16.56 4.32 -3.24
C ALA A 20 -15.11 4.71 -2.92
N LEU A 21 -14.35 5.28 -3.85
CA LEU A 21 -13.00 5.81 -3.62
C LEU A 21 -12.99 7.20 -2.99
N GLY A 22 -14.02 8.00 -3.14
CA GLY A 22 -14.09 9.41 -2.76
C GLY A 22 -14.08 9.69 -1.24
N HIS A 23 -13.14 9.06 -0.48
CA HIS A 23 -12.96 9.31 0.96
C HIS A 23 -11.55 8.87 1.39
N ALA A 24 -10.82 9.72 2.12
CA ALA A 24 -9.43 9.49 2.51
C ALA A 24 -9.22 8.13 3.19
N HIS A 25 -9.99 7.82 4.24
CA HIS A 25 -9.85 6.55 4.94
C HIS A 25 -10.15 5.32 4.06
N ARG A 26 -10.97 5.43 3.01
CA ARG A 26 -11.20 4.30 2.11
C ARG A 26 -10.01 4.06 1.18
N LEU A 27 -9.33 5.12 0.74
CA LEU A 27 -8.07 5.02 -0.01
C LEU A 27 -6.99 4.39 0.84
N GLU A 28 -6.85 4.83 2.09
CA GLU A 28 -5.89 4.30 3.08
C GLU A 28 -6.15 2.81 3.39
N LEU A 29 -7.41 2.42 3.59
CA LEU A 29 -7.77 1.00 3.79
C LEU A 29 -7.43 0.14 2.57
N LEU A 30 -7.64 0.65 1.34
CA LEU A 30 -7.25 -0.05 0.12
C LEU A 30 -5.73 -0.15 -0.04
N GLU A 31 -4.98 0.87 0.36
CA GLU A 31 -3.52 0.84 0.38
C GLU A 31 -3.00 -0.25 1.32
N HIS A 32 -3.52 -0.32 2.55
CA HIS A 32 -3.17 -1.40 3.48
C HIS A 32 -3.52 -2.79 2.94
N LEU A 33 -4.64 -2.92 2.24
CA LEU A 33 -5.05 -4.18 1.63
C LEU A 33 -4.24 -4.54 0.38
N GLY A 34 -3.62 -3.56 -0.28
CA GLY A 34 -2.66 -3.80 -1.36
C GLY A 34 -1.38 -4.50 -0.91
N GLN A 35 -1.13 -4.56 0.39
CA GLN A 35 -0.01 -5.28 1.00
C GLN A 35 -0.40 -6.69 1.49
N GLY A 36 -1.67 -7.07 1.35
CA GLY A 36 -2.20 -8.38 1.71
C GLY A 36 -3.49 -8.34 2.52
N ALA A 37 -4.05 -9.52 2.77
CA ALA A 37 -5.29 -9.67 3.53
C ALA A 37 -5.10 -9.27 5.00
N ARG A 38 -6.07 -8.52 5.57
CA ARG A 38 -6.02 -8.02 6.94
C ARG A 38 -7.38 -8.13 7.64
N SER A 39 -7.35 -8.27 8.97
CA SER A 39 -8.59 -8.24 9.76
C SER A 39 -9.12 -6.82 9.91
N VAL A 40 -10.42 -6.70 10.21
CA VAL A 40 -11.05 -5.38 10.44
C VAL A 40 -10.40 -4.65 11.61
N GLU A 41 -10.01 -5.40 12.65
CA GLU A 41 -9.34 -4.88 13.84
C GLU A 41 -7.96 -4.28 13.49
N ASP A 42 -7.17 -5.00 12.68
CA ASP A 42 -5.86 -4.53 12.23
C ASP A 42 -5.99 -3.28 11.34
N LEU A 43 -6.91 -3.30 10.38
CA LEU A 43 -7.19 -2.15 9.53
C LEU A 43 -7.66 -0.93 10.34
N ALA A 44 -8.53 -1.12 11.34
CA ALA A 44 -8.98 -0.05 12.21
C ALA A 44 -7.82 0.58 12.99
N ALA A 45 -6.95 -0.25 13.57
CA ALA A 45 -5.78 0.21 14.33
C ALA A 45 -4.80 1.01 13.46
N ARG A 46 -4.49 0.52 12.24
CA ARG A 46 -3.56 1.18 11.31
C ARG A 46 -4.06 2.52 10.79
N SER A 47 -5.37 2.62 10.52
CA SER A 47 -5.98 3.85 10.01
C SER A 47 -6.49 4.79 11.10
N GLY A 48 -6.20 4.53 12.37
CA GLY A 48 -6.68 5.35 13.49
C GLY A 48 -8.21 5.42 13.60
N LEU A 49 -8.92 4.40 13.08
CA LEU A 49 -10.37 4.34 13.06
C LEU A 49 -10.93 3.53 14.22
N THR A 50 -12.16 3.84 14.61
CA THR A 50 -12.94 2.91 15.42
C THR A 50 -13.31 1.68 14.59
N LEU A 51 -13.47 0.53 15.23
CA LEU A 51 -13.89 -0.71 14.57
C LEU A 51 -15.19 -0.54 13.77
N ALA A 52 -16.15 0.22 14.32
CA ALA A 52 -17.41 0.51 13.66
C ALA A 52 -17.23 1.32 12.36
N ASN A 53 -16.37 2.34 12.39
CA ASN A 53 -16.08 3.16 11.21
C ASN A 53 -15.31 2.38 10.14
N ALA A 54 -14.28 1.63 10.53
CA ALA A 54 -13.55 0.76 9.61
C ALA A 54 -14.49 -0.26 8.94
N SER A 55 -15.33 -0.93 9.72
CA SER A 55 -16.32 -1.86 9.20
C SER A 55 -17.29 -1.19 8.20
N ARG A 56 -17.77 0.02 8.50
CA ARG A 56 -18.64 0.78 7.60
C ARG A 56 -17.95 1.12 6.28
N HIS A 57 -16.73 1.59 6.33
CA HIS A 57 -15.94 1.88 5.12
C HIS A 57 -15.67 0.62 4.29
N LEU A 58 -15.29 -0.48 4.92
CA LEU A 58 -15.07 -1.77 4.26
C LEU A 58 -16.34 -2.31 3.61
N GLN A 59 -17.51 -2.13 4.23
CA GLN A 59 -18.78 -2.51 3.62
C GLN A 59 -19.11 -1.70 2.37
N LEU A 60 -18.78 -0.39 2.34
CA LEU A 60 -18.93 0.46 1.16
C LEU A 60 -18.01 0.00 0.02
N LEU A 61 -16.75 -0.28 0.34
CA LEU A 61 -15.77 -0.81 -0.62
C LEU A 61 -16.22 -2.19 -1.16
N ARG A 62 -16.75 -3.04 -0.30
CA ARG A 62 -17.29 -4.36 -0.69
C ARG A 62 -18.50 -4.24 -1.62
N ARG A 63 -19.42 -3.29 -1.38
CA ARG A 63 -20.55 -3.02 -2.27
C ARG A 63 -20.11 -2.57 -3.67
N ALA A 64 -18.99 -1.88 -3.75
CA ALA A 64 -18.36 -1.47 -5.01
C ALA A 64 -17.47 -2.58 -5.61
N ALA A 65 -17.47 -3.79 -5.03
CA ALA A 65 -16.65 -4.93 -5.43
C ALA A 65 -15.13 -4.64 -5.49
N LEU A 66 -14.64 -3.68 -4.70
CA LEU A 66 -13.20 -3.37 -4.59
C LEU A 66 -12.51 -4.27 -3.57
N VAL A 67 -13.25 -4.77 -2.60
CA VAL A 67 -12.76 -5.69 -1.58
C VAL A 67 -13.75 -6.82 -1.36
N GLU A 68 -13.25 -7.96 -0.93
CA GLU A 68 -14.05 -9.06 -0.44
C GLU A 68 -13.68 -9.39 1.01
N GLY A 69 -14.67 -9.85 1.79
CA GLY A 69 -14.48 -10.21 3.18
C GLY A 69 -14.72 -11.69 3.40
N ARG A 70 -13.83 -12.35 4.12
CA ARG A 70 -13.94 -13.74 4.56
C ARG A 70 -13.97 -13.81 6.07
N ARG A 71 -14.90 -14.57 6.62
CA ARG A 71 -14.96 -14.82 8.05
C ARG A 71 -14.08 -16.01 8.43
N GLU A 72 -13.19 -15.79 9.38
CA GLU A 72 -12.32 -16.81 9.95
C GLU A 72 -12.49 -16.81 11.47
N GLY A 73 -13.24 -17.79 11.98
CA GLY A 73 -13.62 -17.86 13.38
C GLY A 73 -14.45 -16.65 13.83
N LYS A 74 -13.90 -15.87 14.77
CA LYS A 74 -14.53 -14.64 15.31
C LYS A 74 -14.16 -13.37 14.54
N ARG A 75 -13.16 -13.43 13.64
CA ARG A 75 -12.64 -12.29 12.88
C ARG A 75 -13.13 -12.30 11.45
N VAL A 76 -13.14 -11.12 10.84
CA VAL A 76 -13.41 -10.94 9.42
C VAL A 76 -12.15 -10.35 8.78
N PHE A 77 -11.59 -11.08 7.82
CA PHE A 77 -10.46 -10.64 7.00
C PHE A 77 -10.97 -10.09 5.69
N TYR A 78 -10.36 -9.00 5.24
CA TYR A 78 -10.61 -8.39 3.95
C TYR A 78 -9.38 -8.51 3.06
N ARG A 79 -9.60 -8.59 1.74
CA ARG A 79 -8.57 -8.52 0.70
C ARG A 79 -9.09 -7.75 -0.50
N LEU A 80 -8.21 -7.30 -1.37
CA LEU A 80 -8.59 -6.68 -2.64
C LEU A 80 -9.26 -7.70 -3.56
N THR A 81 -10.24 -7.24 -4.34
CA THR A 81 -10.82 -8.02 -5.43
C THR A 81 -10.11 -7.61 -6.73
N GLY A 82 -9.46 -8.58 -7.43
CA GLY A 82 -8.65 -8.24 -8.60
C GLY A 82 -7.47 -7.31 -8.21
N GLU A 83 -6.59 -7.79 -7.37
CA GLU A 83 -5.53 -7.05 -6.67
C GLU A 83 -4.77 -6.09 -7.59
N ASP A 84 -4.26 -6.57 -8.74
CA ASP A 84 -3.51 -5.76 -9.70
C ASP A 84 -4.32 -4.56 -10.20
N ALA A 85 -5.59 -4.76 -10.56
CA ALA A 85 -6.44 -3.70 -11.11
C ALA A 85 -6.74 -2.61 -10.09
N VAL A 86 -6.99 -2.97 -8.82
CA VAL A 86 -7.24 -1.98 -7.75
C VAL A 86 -5.98 -1.22 -7.41
N VAL A 87 -4.84 -1.89 -7.34
CA VAL A 87 -3.53 -1.24 -7.10
C VAL A 87 -3.20 -0.28 -8.23
N ASP A 88 -3.39 -0.67 -9.48
CA ASP A 88 -3.14 0.19 -10.64
C ASP A 88 -4.08 1.40 -10.69
N LEU A 89 -5.33 1.23 -10.26
CA LEU A 89 -6.28 2.33 -10.12
C LEU A 89 -5.81 3.35 -9.07
N LEU A 90 -5.33 2.89 -7.91
CA LEU A 90 -4.78 3.76 -6.87
C LEU A 90 -3.53 4.50 -7.35
N ARG A 91 -2.62 3.82 -8.04
CA ARG A 91 -1.44 4.44 -8.67
C ARG A 91 -1.83 5.49 -9.71
N ALA A 92 -2.84 5.21 -10.54
CA ALA A 92 -3.35 6.17 -11.51
C ALA A 92 -3.96 7.41 -10.84
N LEU A 93 -4.71 7.20 -9.76
CA LEU A 93 -5.28 8.29 -8.96
C LEU A 93 -4.19 9.17 -8.34
N SER A 94 -3.13 8.57 -7.78
CA SER A 94 -1.97 9.29 -7.24
C SER A 94 -1.31 10.16 -8.31
N ARG A 95 -1.03 9.60 -9.50
CA ARG A 95 -0.47 10.37 -10.63
C ARG A 95 -1.33 11.56 -11.07
N VAL A 96 -2.66 11.41 -11.03
CA VAL A 96 -3.59 12.52 -11.32
C VAL A 96 -3.54 13.57 -10.20
N GLY A 97 -3.49 13.12 -8.94
CA GLY A 97 -3.36 13.99 -7.79
C GLY A 97 -2.10 14.85 -7.83
N GLU A 98 -0.95 14.25 -8.11
CA GLU A 98 0.35 14.94 -8.26
C GLU A 98 0.32 16.03 -9.34
N ARG A 99 -0.36 15.77 -10.45
CA ARG A 99 -0.49 16.75 -11.55
C ARG A 99 -1.41 17.93 -11.20
N ASN A 100 -2.45 17.69 -10.44
CA ASN A 100 -3.54 18.64 -10.22
C ASN A 100 -3.41 19.42 -8.90
N SER A 101 -2.53 18.99 -7.99
CA SER A 101 -2.33 19.64 -6.69
C SER A 101 -0.84 19.90 -6.46
N ALA A 102 -0.47 21.18 -6.47
CA ALA A 102 0.89 21.60 -6.11
C ALA A 102 1.26 21.24 -4.66
N GLU A 103 0.27 21.08 -3.80
CA GLU A 103 0.45 20.63 -2.42
C GLU A 103 0.80 19.15 -2.36
N ILE A 104 0.05 18.30 -3.07
CA ILE A 104 0.35 16.87 -3.19
C ILE A 104 1.73 16.69 -3.83
N ALA A 105 2.02 17.39 -4.94
CA ALA A 105 3.33 17.35 -5.59
C ALA A 105 4.47 17.76 -4.63
N ARG A 106 4.23 18.76 -3.76
CA ARG A 106 5.21 19.21 -2.77
C ARG A 106 5.44 18.17 -1.67
N VAL A 107 4.36 17.61 -1.12
CA VAL A 107 4.44 16.55 -0.10
C VAL A 107 5.13 15.32 -0.66
N MET A 108 4.75 14.88 -1.87
CA MET A 108 5.39 13.76 -2.55
C MET A 108 6.87 14.04 -2.85
N ALA A 109 7.20 15.24 -3.35
CA ALA A 109 8.60 15.63 -3.57
C ALA A 109 9.43 15.66 -2.28
N THR A 110 8.83 16.07 -1.14
CA THR A 110 9.51 16.07 0.16
C THR A 110 9.68 14.65 0.69
N TYR A 111 8.65 13.80 0.53
CA TYR A 111 8.67 12.40 0.93
C TYR A 111 9.66 11.58 0.10
N PHE A 112 9.79 11.90 -1.20
CA PHE A 112 10.68 11.19 -2.12
C PHE A 112 12.07 11.85 -2.27
N ARG A 113 12.28 13.13 -1.91
CA ARG A 113 13.61 13.74 -1.87
C ARG A 113 14.59 13.03 -0.94
N ALA A 114 14.08 12.49 0.16
CA ALA A 114 14.90 11.63 1.01
C ALA A 114 15.29 10.29 0.32
N ARG A 115 14.60 9.91 -0.77
CA ARG A 115 14.91 8.74 -1.62
C ARG A 115 15.80 9.07 -2.80
N ASP A 116 15.73 10.31 -3.31
CA ASP A 116 16.47 10.73 -4.52
C ASP A 116 17.96 10.99 -4.24
N GLU A 117 18.39 11.00 -2.97
CA GLU A 117 19.80 11.00 -2.59
C GLU A 117 20.46 9.61 -2.73
N PHE A 118 19.65 8.56 -2.98
CA PHE A 118 20.12 7.20 -3.20
C PHE A 118 20.05 6.82 -4.69
N GLU A 119 21.13 6.27 -5.23
CA GLU A 119 21.10 5.73 -6.58
C GLU A 119 20.20 4.51 -6.65
N PRO A 120 19.20 4.49 -7.57
CA PRO A 120 18.32 3.34 -7.70
C PRO A 120 19.09 2.14 -8.23
N VAL A 121 19.13 1.05 -7.48
CA VAL A 121 19.77 -0.20 -7.88
C VAL A 121 18.76 -1.05 -8.64
N SER A 122 19.11 -1.52 -9.83
CA SER A 122 18.28 -2.45 -10.58
C SER A 122 18.18 -3.81 -9.86
N ARG A 123 17.05 -4.53 -10.09
CA ARG A 123 16.89 -5.88 -9.51
C ARG A 123 18.05 -6.82 -9.86
N GLN A 124 18.54 -6.75 -11.08
CA GLN A 124 19.62 -7.61 -11.56
C GLN A 124 20.93 -7.28 -10.82
N GLU A 125 21.24 -6.02 -10.71
CA GLU A 125 22.42 -5.52 -10.01
C GLU A 125 22.38 -5.84 -8.50
N LEU A 126 21.22 -5.66 -7.85
CA LEU A 126 21.01 -6.05 -6.46
C LEU A 126 21.30 -7.54 -6.25
N MET A 127 20.78 -8.40 -7.13
CA MET A 127 21.01 -9.85 -7.03
C MET A 127 22.49 -10.22 -7.23
N GLU A 128 23.22 -9.49 -8.07
CA GLU A 128 24.69 -9.69 -8.23
C GLU A 128 25.44 -9.25 -6.97
N ARG A 129 25.15 -8.08 -6.44
CA ARG A 129 25.78 -7.53 -5.22
C ARG A 129 25.52 -8.41 -3.99
N LEU A 130 24.30 -8.99 -3.88
CA LEU A 130 23.97 -9.95 -2.82
C LEU A 130 24.76 -11.25 -2.95
N ARG A 131 24.89 -11.81 -4.17
CA ARG A 131 25.67 -13.03 -4.43
C ARG A 131 27.16 -12.85 -4.13
N CYS A 132 27.71 -11.67 -4.41
CA CYS A 132 29.11 -11.34 -4.12
C CYS A 132 29.35 -10.95 -2.66
N GLY A 133 28.28 -10.83 -1.85
CA GLY A 133 28.38 -10.38 -0.45
C GLY A 133 28.76 -8.92 -0.28
N SER A 134 28.72 -8.10 -1.35
CA SER A 134 29.10 -6.68 -1.32
C SER A 134 27.96 -5.77 -0.86
N ALA A 135 26.72 -6.26 -0.84
CA ALA A 135 25.56 -5.52 -0.36
C ALA A 135 24.77 -6.33 0.69
N ALA A 136 24.05 -5.62 1.55
CA ALA A 136 23.04 -6.17 2.44
C ALA A 136 21.71 -5.43 2.22
N VAL A 137 20.61 -6.14 2.24
CA VAL A 137 19.28 -5.55 2.09
C VAL A 137 18.75 -5.14 3.46
N LEU A 138 18.37 -3.88 3.58
CA LEU A 138 17.65 -3.35 4.73
C LEU A 138 16.17 -3.16 4.36
N ASP A 139 15.28 -3.91 4.99
CA ASP A 139 13.85 -3.70 4.86
C ASP A 139 13.36 -2.81 6.01
N VAL A 140 12.96 -1.58 5.68
CA VAL A 140 12.50 -0.58 6.66
C VAL A 140 10.99 -0.62 6.91
N ARG A 141 10.29 -1.57 6.31
CA ARG A 141 8.85 -1.77 6.51
C ARG A 141 8.56 -2.30 7.92
N SER A 142 7.31 -2.25 8.32
CA SER A 142 6.88 -2.83 9.60
C SER A 142 7.16 -4.34 9.65
N GLU A 143 7.35 -4.89 10.85
CA GLU A 143 7.58 -6.32 11.05
C GLU A 143 6.46 -7.18 10.43
N ASP A 144 5.22 -6.71 10.47
CA ASP A 144 4.09 -7.40 9.88
C ASP A 144 4.17 -7.47 8.35
N GLU A 145 4.61 -6.39 7.71
CA GLU A 145 4.80 -6.34 6.26
C GLU A 145 5.98 -7.20 5.82
N PHE A 146 7.07 -7.15 6.59
CA PHE A 146 8.23 -8.01 6.38
C PHE A 146 7.85 -9.50 6.47
N ASN A 147 7.07 -9.88 7.50
CA ASN A 147 6.64 -11.27 7.69
C ASN A 147 5.68 -11.78 6.59
N LEU A 148 4.98 -10.89 5.90
CA LEU A 148 4.14 -11.28 4.76
C LEU A 148 4.96 -11.66 3.53
N SER A 149 6.00 -10.89 3.22
CA SER A 149 6.89 -11.14 2.08
C SER A 149 8.13 -10.27 2.20
N HIS A 150 9.32 -10.85 2.09
CA HIS A 150 10.59 -10.12 2.09
C HIS A 150 11.61 -10.79 1.16
N LEU A 151 12.67 -10.07 0.84
CA LEU A 151 13.80 -10.65 0.12
C LEU A 151 14.60 -11.59 1.03
N PRO A 152 15.10 -12.73 0.53
CA PRO A 152 15.96 -13.60 1.31
C PRO A 152 17.14 -12.84 1.92
N ASP A 153 17.46 -13.14 3.17
CA ASP A 153 18.56 -12.53 3.95
C ASP A 153 18.43 -11.00 4.17
N ALA A 154 17.25 -10.42 3.94
CA ALA A 154 17.00 -9.03 4.28
C ALA A 154 16.93 -8.81 5.79
N LEU A 155 17.62 -7.77 6.27
CA LEU A 155 17.55 -7.33 7.65
C LEU A 155 16.33 -6.41 7.83
N ASN A 156 15.42 -6.76 8.73
CA ASN A 156 14.27 -5.88 9.01
C ASN A 156 14.56 -4.96 10.20
N ILE A 157 14.59 -3.68 9.92
CA ILE A 157 14.62 -2.62 10.93
C ILE A 157 13.56 -1.59 10.54
N PRO A 158 12.37 -1.61 11.16
CA PRO A 158 11.33 -0.63 10.88
C PRO A 158 11.86 0.80 10.97
N LEU A 159 11.43 1.68 10.03
CA LEU A 159 11.93 3.05 9.92
C LEU A 159 11.89 3.81 11.25
N ALA A 160 10.85 3.60 12.06
CA ALA A 160 10.71 4.22 13.39
C ALA A 160 11.78 3.75 14.41
N GLN A 161 12.46 2.63 14.15
CA GLN A 161 13.50 2.07 15.03
C GLN A 161 14.90 2.27 14.45
N LEU A 162 15.02 2.70 13.20
CA LEU A 162 16.28 2.73 12.45
C LEU A 162 17.39 3.49 13.20
N GLU A 163 17.11 4.70 13.67
CA GLU A 163 18.10 5.51 14.40
C GLU A 163 18.70 4.82 15.62
N ARG A 164 17.88 4.02 16.34
CA ARG A 164 18.31 3.31 17.54
C ARG A 164 19.05 2.02 17.24
N ARG A 165 18.84 1.47 16.05
CA ARG A 165 19.34 0.15 15.64
C ARG A 165 20.38 0.24 14.51
N LEU A 166 20.91 1.41 14.21
CA LEU A 166 21.95 1.61 13.19
C LEU A 166 23.20 0.74 13.42
N ALA A 167 23.50 0.42 14.69
CA ALA A 167 24.64 -0.43 15.05
C ALA A 167 24.47 -1.91 14.63
N GLU A 168 23.25 -2.33 14.27
CA GLU A 168 22.96 -3.69 13.76
C GLU A 168 23.29 -3.81 12.27
N LEU A 169 23.46 -2.69 11.56
CA LEU A 169 23.82 -2.69 10.15
C LEU A 169 25.26 -3.14 9.94
N PRO A 170 25.54 -4.00 8.97
CA PRO A 170 26.90 -4.39 8.65
C PRO A 170 27.69 -3.18 8.13
N GLY A 171 28.81 -2.88 8.77
CA GLY A 171 29.67 -1.75 8.38
C GLY A 171 30.65 -2.05 7.26
N ASP A 172 30.70 -3.29 6.79
CA ASP A 172 31.65 -3.81 5.78
C ASP A 172 31.04 -3.96 4.38
N ARG A 173 29.78 -3.61 4.20
CA ARG A 173 29.01 -3.75 2.93
C ARG A 173 28.12 -2.56 2.70
N GLU A 174 27.77 -2.39 1.43
CA GLU A 174 26.76 -1.41 1.03
C GLU A 174 25.37 -1.80 1.54
N ILE A 175 24.63 -0.83 2.07
CA ILE A 175 23.23 -1.05 2.50
C ILE A 175 22.30 -0.60 1.38
N VAL A 176 21.45 -1.51 0.92
CA VAL A 176 20.39 -1.25 -0.07
C VAL A 176 19.04 -1.35 0.65
N ALA A 177 18.23 -0.29 0.65
CA ALA A 177 16.93 -0.20 1.33
C ALA A 177 15.77 -0.04 0.34
#